data_2a5ef65074279a0416d5fbb5c05425b6
#
_entry.id   2a5ef65074279a0416d5fbb5c05425b6
#
_cell.length_a   1.000
_cell.length_b   1.000
_cell.length_c   1.000
_cell.angle_alpha   90.00
_cell.angle_beta   90.00
_cell.angle_gamma   90.00
#
_symmetry.space_group_name_H-M   'P 1'
#
loop_
_entity.id
_entity.type
_entity.pdbx_description
1 polymer ?
#
loop_
_entity_poly.entity_id
_entity_poly.type
_entity_poly.pdbx_seq_one_letter_code
_entity_poly.pdbx_strand_id
1 'polypeptide(L)'
;NASEDPIAEGTIRLHFQELPSQDKSSLGLWTWDDVETPSSQKGAWPTGATSFAEAKQDDYGVYLDVKLSSTPKKLSFLINNAAGTNLSGDKAVEILSPQMNEAWIDKDFQVYSYQPIPQDHVRINYFRTDADYSNKSVWYWGDVKDAPSNWPDGVNFQPNGKYGAYLDIPLTQAAKSIGFLLLDESKTGDDVKIQPNDYKFSDLKKSRQLFVRDTDPTVYTNPYFVKDVRLTGAQQLSPSKIELSFTNLDEVSSEDILKDLKVTDKDGNSVTLKQLDLDAKLKKSTLTGDFAAENLPYKVTLGSD
;
A
#
# COMPACT_ATOMS: atom_id res chain seq x y z
N ASN A 1 19.44 7.67 -19.90
CA ASN A 1 18.16 7.08 -19.47
C ASN A 1 17.77 5.96 -20.43
N ALA A 2 18.15 4.72 -20.08
CA ALA A 2 17.59 3.59 -20.79
C ALA A 2 16.09 3.56 -20.54
N SER A 3 15.27 3.68 -21.57
CA SER A 3 13.83 3.51 -21.44
C SER A 3 13.56 2.05 -21.10
N GLU A 4 12.81 1.81 -20.02
CA GLU A 4 12.35 0.47 -19.68
C GLU A 4 11.40 -0.05 -20.76
N ASP A 5 11.38 -1.36 -20.96
CA ASP A 5 10.38 -1.98 -21.83
C ASP A 5 8.99 -1.73 -21.28
N PRO A 6 7.97 -1.58 -22.13
CA PRO A 6 6.58 -1.50 -21.64
C PRO A 6 6.19 -2.73 -20.84
N ILE A 7 5.40 -2.54 -19.79
CA ILE A 7 4.88 -3.63 -18.98
C ILE A 7 3.66 -4.23 -19.68
N ALA A 8 3.68 -5.52 -19.96
CA ALA A 8 2.57 -6.20 -20.60
C ALA A 8 1.34 -6.25 -19.68
N GLU A 9 0.15 -6.21 -20.27
CA GLU A 9 -1.10 -6.35 -19.53
C GLU A 9 -1.12 -7.66 -18.74
N GLY A 10 -1.64 -7.63 -17.51
CA GLY A 10 -1.67 -8.79 -16.62
C GLY A 10 -0.34 -9.17 -16.00
N THR A 11 0.67 -8.32 -16.14
CA THR A 11 2.03 -8.53 -15.64
C THR A 11 2.36 -7.50 -14.59
N ILE A 12 3.13 -7.89 -13.58
CA ILE A 12 3.73 -6.98 -12.61
C ILE A 12 5.24 -6.98 -12.77
N ARG A 13 5.82 -5.79 -12.76
CA ARG A 13 7.29 -5.62 -12.78
C ARG A 13 7.80 -5.46 -11.37
N LEU A 14 8.69 -6.36 -10.96
CA LEU A 14 9.36 -6.31 -9.67
C LEU A 14 10.74 -5.71 -9.83
N HIS A 15 10.97 -4.58 -9.15
CA HIS A 15 12.24 -3.86 -9.15
C HIS A 15 13.01 -4.22 -7.88
N PHE A 16 14.26 -4.64 -8.02
CA PHE A 16 15.12 -5.02 -6.91
C PHE A 16 16.28 -4.06 -6.80
N GLN A 17 16.41 -3.40 -5.65
CA GLN A 17 17.45 -2.41 -5.42
C GLN A 17 18.85 -3.04 -5.43
N GLU A 18 18.97 -4.16 -4.71
CA GLU A 18 20.24 -4.88 -4.56
C GLU A 18 19.96 -6.37 -4.43
N LEU A 19 20.68 -7.18 -5.18
CA LEU A 19 20.56 -8.63 -5.08
C LEU A 19 21.56 -9.18 -4.06
N PRO A 20 21.25 -10.33 -3.42
CA PRO A 20 22.13 -10.93 -2.40
C PRO A 20 23.44 -11.49 -2.95
N SER A 21 23.66 -11.46 -4.26
CA SER A 21 24.92 -11.83 -4.91
C SER A 21 25.11 -10.99 -6.16
N GLN A 22 26.36 -10.67 -6.50
CA GLN A 22 26.71 -9.99 -7.75
C GLN A 22 26.58 -10.91 -8.97
N ASP A 23 26.69 -12.21 -8.77
CA ASP A 23 26.43 -13.19 -9.82
C ASP A 23 24.95 -13.47 -9.93
N LYS A 24 24.27 -12.71 -10.80
CA LYS A 24 22.83 -12.85 -11.03
C LYS A 24 22.44 -14.25 -11.53
N SER A 25 23.33 -14.93 -12.24
CA SER A 25 23.05 -16.27 -12.77
C SER A 25 22.91 -17.33 -11.70
N SER A 26 23.46 -17.09 -10.50
CA SER A 26 23.34 -17.97 -9.34
C SER A 26 22.04 -17.79 -8.57
N LEU A 27 21.23 -16.80 -8.92
CA LEU A 27 20.03 -16.42 -8.18
C LEU A 27 18.76 -16.71 -8.97
N GLY A 28 17.72 -17.10 -8.26
CA GLY A 28 16.40 -17.37 -8.81
C GLY A 28 15.30 -16.64 -8.03
N LEU A 29 14.24 -16.31 -8.74
CA LEU A 29 13.00 -15.80 -8.17
C LEU A 29 11.97 -16.93 -8.15
N TRP A 30 11.63 -17.40 -6.97
CA TRP A 30 10.61 -18.42 -6.76
C TRP A 30 9.29 -17.73 -6.42
N THR A 31 8.26 -17.98 -7.24
CA THR A 31 6.96 -17.31 -7.12
C THR A 31 5.82 -18.30 -6.92
N TRP A 32 4.80 -17.88 -6.17
CA TRP A 32 3.58 -18.66 -5.93
C TRP A 32 2.40 -17.74 -5.60
N ASP A 33 1.27 -18.29 -5.20
CA ASP A 33 -0.03 -17.65 -5.04
C ASP A 33 -0.60 -17.16 -6.38
N ASP A 34 -0.94 -15.87 -6.53
CA ASP A 34 -1.71 -15.39 -7.68
C ASP A 34 -0.87 -15.08 -8.91
N VAL A 35 -0.02 -16.00 -9.28
CA VAL A 35 0.76 -15.98 -10.53
C VAL A 35 0.17 -16.96 -11.53
N GLU A 36 0.27 -16.66 -12.82
CA GLU A 36 -0.26 -17.53 -13.88
C GLU A 36 0.39 -18.91 -13.84
N THR A 37 1.72 -18.95 -13.74
CA THR A 37 2.48 -20.20 -13.67
C THR A 37 3.40 -20.16 -12.46
N PRO A 38 2.99 -20.73 -11.31
CA PRO A 38 3.86 -20.84 -10.16
C PRO A 38 5.18 -21.54 -10.48
N SER A 39 6.25 -21.16 -9.82
CA SER A 39 7.57 -21.73 -10.04
C SER A 39 7.59 -23.25 -9.89
N SER A 40 6.78 -23.82 -8.98
CA SER A 40 6.64 -25.26 -8.79
C SER A 40 6.11 -26.00 -10.02
N GLN A 41 5.44 -25.33 -10.93
CA GLN A 41 4.95 -25.89 -12.20
C GLN A 41 5.98 -25.79 -13.31
N LYS A 42 7.02 -24.98 -13.14
CA LYS A 42 8.11 -24.84 -14.12
C LYS A 42 9.22 -25.84 -13.88
N GLY A 43 9.35 -26.34 -12.67
CA GLY A 43 10.36 -27.29 -12.27
C GLY A 43 10.39 -27.50 -10.76
N ALA A 44 11.12 -28.53 -10.32
CA ALA A 44 11.30 -28.81 -8.90
C ALA A 44 12.08 -27.69 -8.22
N TRP A 45 11.91 -27.57 -6.90
CA TRP A 45 12.72 -26.68 -6.08
C TRP A 45 14.19 -27.10 -6.10
N PRO A 46 15.16 -26.18 -6.35
CA PRO A 46 14.97 -24.76 -6.68
C PRO A 46 14.99 -24.44 -8.19
N THR A 47 15.02 -25.44 -9.06
CA THR A 47 15.25 -25.27 -10.50
C THR A 47 14.09 -24.60 -11.24
N GLY A 48 12.88 -24.67 -10.69
CA GLY A 48 11.70 -23.99 -11.26
C GLY A 48 11.69 -22.47 -11.12
N ALA A 49 12.62 -21.89 -10.36
CA ALA A 49 12.72 -20.44 -10.20
C ALA A 49 13.10 -19.75 -11.52
N THR A 50 12.61 -18.52 -11.70
CA THR A 50 13.06 -17.68 -12.81
C THR A 50 14.47 -17.15 -12.50
N SER A 51 15.40 -17.34 -13.42
CA SER A 51 16.78 -16.90 -13.23
C SER A 51 16.90 -15.38 -13.26
N PHE A 52 17.64 -14.80 -12.34
CA PHE A 52 17.99 -13.38 -12.37
C PHE A 52 18.97 -13.02 -13.49
N ALA A 53 19.55 -14.02 -14.17
CA ALA A 53 20.30 -13.76 -15.40
C ALA A 53 19.44 -13.08 -16.48
N GLU A 54 18.13 -13.29 -16.44
CA GLU A 54 17.15 -12.64 -17.34
C GLU A 54 16.79 -11.23 -16.91
N ALA A 55 17.17 -10.80 -15.73
CA ALA A 55 16.82 -9.48 -15.19
C ALA A 55 17.52 -8.36 -15.97
N LYS A 56 16.76 -7.31 -16.22
CA LYS A 56 17.26 -6.10 -16.91
C LYS A 56 17.57 -5.00 -15.89
N GLN A 57 18.47 -4.10 -16.23
CA GLN A 57 18.82 -2.97 -15.37
C GLN A 57 17.83 -1.81 -15.54
N ASP A 58 17.62 -1.09 -14.45
CA ASP A 58 16.91 0.19 -14.42
C ASP A 58 17.64 1.15 -13.46
N ASP A 59 17.05 2.33 -13.23
CA ASP A 59 17.65 3.34 -12.34
C ASP A 59 17.65 2.91 -10.85
N TYR A 60 16.76 1.99 -10.49
CA TYR A 60 16.65 1.50 -9.11
C TYR A 60 17.58 0.31 -8.83
N GLY A 61 17.79 -0.54 -9.82
CA GLY A 61 18.58 -1.75 -9.72
C GLY A 61 18.35 -2.66 -10.91
N VAL A 62 17.71 -3.80 -10.69
CA VAL A 62 17.31 -4.73 -11.75
C VAL A 62 15.82 -5.05 -11.63
N TYR A 63 15.21 -5.51 -12.70
CA TYR A 63 13.81 -5.90 -12.68
C TYR A 63 13.53 -7.20 -13.42
N LEU A 64 12.49 -7.89 -12.97
CA LEU A 64 11.88 -9.05 -13.61
C LEU A 64 10.37 -8.84 -13.71
N ASP A 65 9.78 -9.30 -14.79
CA ASP A 65 8.35 -9.27 -15.01
C ASP A 65 7.73 -10.63 -14.68
N VAL A 66 6.61 -10.60 -13.94
CA VAL A 66 5.87 -11.80 -13.52
C VAL A 66 4.43 -11.67 -13.99
N LYS A 67 3.96 -12.67 -14.74
CA LYS A 67 2.57 -12.71 -15.18
C LYS A 67 1.67 -13.18 -14.05
N LEU A 68 0.63 -12.38 -13.77
CA LEU A 68 -0.32 -12.64 -12.70
C LEU A 68 -1.49 -13.49 -13.21
N SER A 69 -2.14 -14.20 -12.29
CA SER A 69 -3.42 -14.85 -12.56
C SER A 69 -4.53 -13.81 -12.76
N SER A 70 -5.70 -14.25 -13.21
CA SER A 70 -6.85 -13.34 -13.30
C SER A 70 -7.31 -12.92 -11.90
N THR A 71 -7.70 -11.65 -11.72
CA THR A 71 -8.13 -11.07 -10.43
C THR A 71 -7.15 -11.33 -9.28
N PRO A 72 -5.85 -10.99 -9.44
CA PRO A 72 -4.85 -11.30 -8.45
C PRO A 72 -5.02 -10.44 -7.20
N LYS A 73 -4.72 -11.03 -6.02
CA LYS A 73 -4.72 -10.34 -4.73
C LYS A 73 -3.33 -10.28 -4.10
N LYS A 74 -2.53 -11.32 -4.31
CA LYS A 74 -1.20 -11.42 -3.69
C LYS A 74 -0.24 -12.22 -4.57
N LEU A 75 0.95 -11.67 -4.80
CA LEU A 75 2.07 -12.39 -5.38
C LEU A 75 3.08 -12.68 -4.27
N SER A 76 3.38 -13.95 -4.02
CA SER A 76 4.38 -14.36 -3.05
C SER A 76 5.68 -14.75 -3.76
N PHE A 77 6.80 -14.43 -3.16
CA PHE A 77 8.10 -14.73 -3.74
C PHE A 77 9.17 -14.92 -2.68
N LEU A 78 10.25 -15.54 -3.09
CA LEU A 78 11.54 -15.53 -2.40
C LEU A 78 12.67 -15.48 -3.43
N ILE A 79 13.84 -15.09 -3.00
CA ILE A 79 15.07 -15.17 -3.79
C ILE A 79 15.87 -16.35 -3.26
N ASN A 80 16.19 -17.30 -4.15
CA ASN A 80 16.96 -18.48 -3.82
C ASN A 80 18.29 -18.54 -4.57
N ASN A 81 19.22 -19.34 -4.08
CA ASN A 81 20.42 -19.70 -4.81
C ASN A 81 20.27 -21.10 -5.44
N ALA A 82 21.27 -21.53 -6.20
CA ALA A 82 21.27 -22.83 -6.86
C ALA A 82 21.26 -24.03 -5.88
N ALA A 83 21.76 -23.84 -4.67
CA ALA A 83 21.73 -24.85 -3.62
C ALA A 83 20.37 -24.99 -2.93
N GLY A 84 19.41 -24.13 -3.25
CA GLY A 84 18.08 -24.16 -2.65
C GLY A 84 17.99 -23.42 -1.31
N THR A 85 18.90 -22.48 -1.05
CA THR A 85 18.82 -21.62 0.13
C THR A 85 17.90 -20.45 -0.15
N ASN A 86 16.93 -20.20 0.74
CA ASN A 86 16.09 -19.04 0.73
C ASN A 86 16.87 -17.83 1.29
N LEU A 87 17.28 -16.92 0.42
CA LEU A 87 18.16 -15.81 0.78
C LEU A 87 17.42 -14.58 1.27
N SER A 88 16.16 -14.40 0.89
CA SER A 88 15.36 -13.21 1.22
C SER A 88 14.36 -13.44 2.35
N GLY A 89 14.05 -14.68 2.65
CA GLY A 89 12.83 -15.03 3.36
C GLY A 89 11.62 -14.97 2.42
N ASP A 90 10.49 -15.50 2.87
CA ASP A 90 9.23 -15.43 2.13
C ASP A 90 8.70 -14.00 2.16
N LYS A 91 8.38 -13.48 0.99
CA LYS A 91 7.88 -12.12 0.80
C LYS A 91 6.55 -12.15 0.04
N ALA A 92 5.78 -11.08 0.17
CA ALA A 92 4.54 -10.94 -0.55
C ALA A 92 4.38 -9.50 -1.08
N VAL A 93 3.87 -9.41 -2.30
CA VAL A 93 3.40 -8.18 -2.91
C VAL A 93 1.87 -8.21 -2.86
N GLU A 94 1.26 -7.31 -2.11
CA GLU A 94 -0.19 -7.16 -2.15
C GLU A 94 -0.57 -6.37 -3.40
N ILE A 95 -1.50 -6.93 -4.19
CA ILE A 95 -2.01 -6.28 -5.39
C ILE A 95 -3.18 -5.40 -4.99
N LEU A 96 -2.88 -4.12 -4.79
CA LEU A 96 -3.81 -3.15 -4.22
C LEU A 96 -4.91 -2.70 -5.20
N SER A 97 -4.68 -2.89 -6.49
CA SER A 97 -5.57 -2.42 -7.55
C SER A 97 -5.36 -3.25 -8.81
N PRO A 98 -6.39 -3.45 -9.66
CA PRO A 98 -6.20 -4.06 -10.98
C PRO A 98 -5.22 -3.30 -11.89
N GLN A 99 -4.96 -2.02 -11.62
CA GLN A 99 -4.01 -1.20 -12.36
C GLN A 99 -2.58 -1.29 -11.82
N MET A 100 -2.36 -1.96 -10.68
CA MET A 100 -1.02 -2.10 -10.10
C MET A 100 -0.19 -3.07 -10.92
N ASN A 101 0.89 -2.56 -11.51
CA ASN A 101 1.79 -3.33 -12.37
C ASN A 101 3.26 -3.16 -12.02
N GLU A 102 3.58 -2.56 -10.88
CA GLU A 102 4.94 -2.40 -10.39
C GLU A 102 5.00 -2.55 -8.87
N ALA A 103 6.10 -3.13 -8.38
CA ALA A 103 6.47 -3.11 -6.98
C ALA A 103 7.98 -2.98 -6.86
N TRP A 104 8.45 -2.43 -5.75
CA TRP A 104 9.87 -2.19 -5.48
C TRP A 104 10.28 -2.92 -4.23
N ILE A 105 11.40 -3.61 -4.30
CA ILE A 105 11.98 -4.38 -3.21
C ILE A 105 13.33 -3.72 -2.88
N ASP A 106 13.51 -3.27 -1.64
CA ASP A 106 14.74 -2.62 -1.23
C ASP A 106 15.85 -3.65 -0.87
N LYS A 107 17.02 -3.13 -0.51
CA LYS A 107 18.18 -3.97 -0.14
C LYS A 107 17.93 -4.87 1.06
N ASP A 108 16.94 -4.55 1.92
CA ASP A 108 16.55 -5.33 3.10
C ASP A 108 15.31 -6.19 2.82
N PHE A 109 14.94 -6.33 1.54
CA PHE A 109 13.80 -7.11 1.05
C PHE A 109 12.44 -6.60 1.53
N GLN A 110 12.35 -5.32 1.92
CA GLN A 110 11.07 -4.69 2.17
C GLN A 110 10.39 -4.38 0.83
N VAL A 111 9.07 -4.59 0.78
CA VAL A 111 8.27 -4.45 -0.45
C VAL A 111 7.46 -3.16 -0.39
N TYR A 112 7.50 -2.38 -1.47
CA TYR A 112 6.80 -1.11 -1.59
C TYR A 112 5.96 -1.07 -2.88
N SER A 113 4.81 -0.42 -2.81
CA SER A 113 3.97 -0.14 -3.99
C SER A 113 4.42 1.11 -4.77
N TYR A 114 5.50 1.71 -4.38
CA TYR A 114 6.14 2.89 -4.98
C TYR A 114 7.66 2.76 -4.86
N GLN A 115 8.39 3.51 -5.70
CA GLN A 115 9.85 3.54 -5.58
C GLN A 115 10.24 4.31 -4.32
N PRO A 116 10.96 3.70 -3.36
CA PRO A 116 11.41 4.38 -2.16
C PRO A 116 12.29 5.60 -2.46
N ILE A 117 12.22 6.59 -1.58
CA ILE A 117 13.05 7.79 -1.61
C ILE A 117 14.07 7.74 -0.46
N PRO A 118 15.09 8.66 -0.44
CA PRO A 118 16.02 8.74 0.69
C PRO A 118 15.30 8.88 2.04
N GLN A 119 15.82 8.19 3.06
CA GLN A 119 15.15 8.06 4.37
C GLN A 119 15.16 9.32 5.24
N ASP A 120 15.92 10.34 4.85
CA ASP A 120 15.95 11.63 5.55
C ASP A 120 14.85 12.59 5.09
N HIS A 121 13.97 12.17 4.19
CA HIS A 121 12.83 12.92 3.68
C HIS A 121 11.54 12.12 3.78
N VAL A 122 10.42 12.83 3.82
CA VAL A 122 9.09 12.28 3.51
C VAL A 122 8.60 12.98 2.25
N ARG A 123 7.99 12.23 1.34
CA ARG A 123 7.35 12.79 0.15
C ARG A 123 5.84 12.79 0.33
N ILE A 124 5.23 13.96 0.13
CA ILE A 124 3.78 14.08 0.00
C ILE A 124 3.46 14.11 -1.48
N ASN A 125 2.68 13.14 -1.95
CA ASN A 125 2.16 13.08 -3.31
C ASN A 125 0.71 13.53 -3.27
N TYR A 126 0.36 14.53 -4.09
CA TYR A 126 -0.97 15.11 -4.12
C TYR A 126 -1.59 14.93 -5.51
N PHE A 127 -2.69 14.20 -5.56
CA PHE A 127 -3.46 13.99 -6.77
C PHE A 127 -4.72 14.85 -6.78
N ARG A 128 -4.96 15.54 -7.89
CA ARG A 128 -6.19 16.30 -8.13
C ARG A 128 -6.83 15.82 -9.43
N THR A 129 -8.14 15.63 -9.39
CA THR A 129 -8.90 15.22 -10.57
C THR A 129 -8.87 16.28 -11.68
N ASP A 130 -8.76 17.58 -11.30
CA ASP A 130 -8.66 18.68 -12.27
C ASP A 130 -7.24 18.91 -12.80
N ALA A 131 -6.26 18.21 -12.25
CA ALA A 131 -4.83 18.34 -12.56
C ALA A 131 -4.29 19.79 -12.46
N ASP A 132 -4.96 20.66 -11.72
CA ASP A 132 -4.53 22.05 -11.49
C ASP A 132 -3.77 22.16 -10.17
N TYR A 133 -2.44 22.21 -10.26
CA TYR A 133 -1.54 22.32 -9.12
C TYR A 133 -1.00 23.74 -8.93
N SER A 134 -1.49 24.72 -9.70
CA SER A 134 -1.10 26.11 -9.55
C SER A 134 -1.55 26.66 -8.19
N ASN A 135 -0.71 27.42 -7.51
CA ASN A 135 -0.96 28.00 -6.19
C ASN A 135 -1.29 26.97 -5.10
N LYS A 136 -0.92 25.72 -5.29
CA LYS A 136 -1.09 24.66 -4.30
C LYS A 136 0.19 24.48 -3.52
N SER A 137 0.07 24.44 -2.20
CA SER A 137 1.22 24.36 -1.29
C SER A 137 0.92 23.49 -0.08
N VAL A 138 1.93 23.26 0.73
CA VAL A 138 1.84 22.47 1.96
C VAL A 138 2.28 23.32 3.14
N TRP A 139 1.46 23.40 4.16
CA TRP A 139 1.83 23.88 5.47
C TRP A 139 2.09 22.67 6.36
N TYR A 140 3.32 22.50 6.85
CA TYR A 140 3.70 21.29 7.57
C TYR A 140 4.45 21.61 8.87
N TRP A 141 4.41 20.65 9.79
CA TRP A 141 5.02 20.72 11.12
C TRP A 141 5.33 19.31 11.63
N GLY A 142 5.89 19.22 12.82
CA GLY A 142 6.28 17.96 13.46
C GLY A 142 7.77 17.70 13.36
N ASP A 143 8.15 16.45 13.10
CA ASP A 143 9.55 16.02 13.06
C ASP A 143 10.23 16.40 11.75
N VAL A 144 10.19 17.66 11.41
CA VAL A 144 10.64 18.22 10.13
C VAL A 144 11.70 19.30 10.34
N LYS A 145 12.53 19.50 9.31
CA LYS A 145 13.42 20.65 9.20
C LYS A 145 12.75 21.73 8.37
N ASP A 146 13.06 22.98 8.66
CA ASP A 146 12.66 24.13 7.84
C ASP A 146 11.15 24.23 7.61
N ALA A 147 10.36 23.97 8.66
CA ALA A 147 8.91 24.15 8.58
C ALA A 147 8.53 25.59 8.21
N PRO A 148 7.50 25.80 7.38
CA PRO A 148 7.02 27.16 7.10
C PRO A 148 6.53 27.83 8.38
N SER A 149 6.77 29.14 8.52
CA SER A 149 6.50 29.89 9.75
C SER A 149 5.60 31.08 9.54
N ASN A 150 5.33 31.47 8.30
CA ASN A 150 4.54 32.66 7.99
C ASN A 150 3.20 32.25 7.35
N TRP A 151 2.21 31.97 8.18
CA TRP A 151 0.88 31.56 7.71
C TRP A 151 0.22 32.66 6.87
N PRO A 152 -0.39 32.38 5.70
CA PRO A 152 -0.63 31.05 5.12
C PRO A 152 0.37 30.68 4.00
N ASP A 153 1.59 31.13 4.07
CA ASP A 153 2.60 30.91 3.05
C ASP A 153 3.24 29.52 3.26
N GLY A 154 2.70 28.51 2.57
CA GLY A 154 3.22 27.15 2.57
C GLY A 154 4.36 26.98 1.57
N VAL A 155 4.86 25.75 1.44
CA VAL A 155 5.87 25.36 0.46
C VAL A 155 5.17 24.78 -0.76
N ASN A 156 5.47 25.32 -1.94
CA ASN A 156 4.82 24.94 -3.18
C ASN A 156 5.16 23.50 -3.58
N PHE A 157 4.16 22.80 -4.12
CA PHE A 157 4.37 21.51 -4.75
C PHE A 157 5.24 21.63 -6.01
N GLN A 158 6.03 20.59 -6.26
CA GLN A 158 6.68 20.36 -7.54
C GLN A 158 5.67 19.68 -8.47
N PRO A 159 5.45 20.20 -9.69
CA PRO A 159 4.54 19.57 -10.65
C PRO A 159 5.18 18.36 -11.31
N ASN A 160 4.36 17.58 -12.03
CA ASN A 160 4.82 16.48 -12.89
C ASN A 160 5.50 15.32 -12.15
N GLY A 161 5.07 15.03 -10.93
CA GLY A 161 5.44 13.79 -10.25
C GLY A 161 4.74 12.58 -10.88
N LYS A 162 5.19 11.39 -10.54
CA LYS A 162 4.59 10.14 -11.03
C LYS A 162 3.12 9.99 -10.58
N TYR A 163 2.76 10.55 -9.42
CA TYR A 163 1.43 10.41 -8.81
C TYR A 163 0.71 11.75 -8.62
N GLY A 164 0.95 12.70 -9.49
CA GLY A 164 0.44 14.06 -9.41
C GLY A 164 1.56 15.04 -9.06
N ALA A 165 1.28 16.05 -8.23
CA ALA A 165 2.33 16.91 -7.70
C ALA A 165 2.96 16.27 -6.45
N TYR A 166 4.14 16.70 -6.08
CA TYR A 166 4.83 16.17 -4.91
C TYR A 166 5.64 17.23 -4.18
N LEU A 167 5.92 16.97 -2.92
CA LEU A 167 6.85 17.78 -2.11
C LEU A 167 7.69 16.87 -1.24
N ASP A 168 9.01 17.03 -1.30
CA ASP A 168 9.95 16.33 -0.42
C ASP A 168 10.26 17.23 0.78
N ILE A 169 9.99 16.72 1.97
CA ILE A 169 10.16 17.44 3.23
C ILE A 169 11.31 16.80 4.01
N PRO A 170 12.39 17.56 4.31
CA PRO A 170 13.48 17.02 5.11
C PRO A 170 13.02 16.78 6.55
N LEU A 171 13.42 15.62 7.07
CA LEU A 171 13.03 15.15 8.41
C LEU A 171 14.16 15.34 9.41
N THR A 172 13.81 15.51 10.68
CA THR A 172 14.75 15.43 11.77
C THR A 172 15.22 14.00 11.96
N GLN A 173 16.34 13.81 12.68
CA GLN A 173 16.85 12.49 13.00
C GLN A 173 15.81 11.69 13.81
N ALA A 174 15.64 10.41 13.46
CA ALA A 174 14.67 9.53 14.10
C ALA A 174 13.21 10.05 14.08
N ALA A 175 12.84 10.75 13.01
CA ALA A 175 11.49 11.30 12.85
C ALA A 175 10.42 10.21 12.94
N LYS A 176 9.33 10.51 13.66
CA LYS A 176 8.21 9.60 13.88
C LYS A 176 6.94 10.08 13.21
N SER A 177 6.65 11.38 13.29
CA SER A 177 5.39 11.92 12.85
C SER A 177 5.49 13.25 12.14
N ILE A 178 4.53 13.52 11.28
CA ILE A 178 4.34 14.79 10.56
C ILE A 178 2.87 15.15 10.59
N GLY A 179 2.61 16.45 10.67
CA GLY A 179 1.30 17.02 10.41
C GLY A 179 1.36 17.98 9.25
N PHE A 180 0.27 18.13 8.49
CA PHE A 180 0.26 19.05 7.38
C PHE A 180 -1.16 19.45 6.95
N LEU A 181 -1.22 20.55 6.21
CA LEU A 181 -2.41 21.06 5.55
C LEU A 181 -2.09 21.27 4.07
N LEU A 182 -3.08 21.04 3.22
CA LEU A 182 -3.01 21.40 1.80
C LEU A 182 -3.63 22.77 1.63
N LEU A 183 -2.92 23.68 0.98
CA LEU A 183 -3.35 25.07 0.79
C LEU A 183 -3.55 25.40 -0.67
N ASP A 184 -4.58 26.23 -0.93
CA ASP A 184 -4.79 26.93 -2.18
C ASP A 184 -4.52 28.41 -1.91
N GLU A 185 -3.33 28.89 -2.25
CA GLU A 185 -2.88 30.24 -1.94
C GLU A 185 -3.51 31.31 -2.87
N SER A 186 -4.35 30.91 -3.83
CA SER A 186 -5.19 31.85 -4.58
C SER A 186 -6.40 32.32 -3.78
N LYS A 187 -6.67 31.70 -2.64
CA LYS A 187 -7.81 31.99 -1.78
C LYS A 187 -7.36 32.62 -0.46
N THR A 188 -8.32 33.15 0.30
CA THR A 188 -8.06 33.87 1.56
C THR A 188 -8.91 33.32 2.70
N GLY A 189 -8.52 33.65 3.93
CA GLY A 189 -9.22 33.21 5.13
C GLY A 189 -9.27 31.70 5.26
N ASP A 190 -10.37 31.14 5.72
CA ASP A 190 -10.54 29.70 5.88
C ASP A 190 -10.57 28.96 4.55
N ASP A 191 -10.88 29.64 3.45
CA ASP A 191 -10.93 29.05 2.11
C ASP A 191 -9.55 28.67 1.58
N VAL A 192 -8.48 29.14 2.19
CA VAL A 192 -7.11 28.76 1.84
C VAL A 192 -6.87 27.27 2.10
N LYS A 193 -7.54 26.68 3.07
CA LYS A 193 -7.46 25.23 3.34
C LYS A 193 -8.30 24.46 2.33
N ILE A 194 -7.66 23.56 1.60
CA ILE A 194 -8.33 22.72 0.59
C ILE A 194 -9.34 21.78 1.25
N GLN A 195 -8.98 21.25 2.45
CA GLN A 195 -9.95 20.60 3.33
C GLN A 195 -9.67 21.03 4.78
N PRO A 196 -10.68 21.06 5.66
CA PRO A 196 -10.57 21.75 6.95
C PRO A 196 -9.72 21.03 8.00
N ASN A 197 -9.58 19.72 7.89
CA ASN A 197 -8.92 18.90 8.92
C ASN A 197 -7.42 18.83 8.69
N ASP A 198 -6.65 18.80 9.77
CA ASP A 198 -5.21 18.53 9.70
C ASP A 198 -5.00 17.09 9.23
N TYR A 199 -4.04 16.91 8.30
CA TYR A 199 -3.51 15.60 8.02
C TYR A 199 -2.44 15.27 9.06
N LYS A 200 -2.46 14.05 9.59
CA LYS A 200 -1.46 13.57 10.55
C LYS A 200 -1.01 12.18 10.17
N PHE A 201 0.29 11.95 10.23
CA PHE A 201 0.86 10.63 10.00
C PHE A 201 1.96 10.37 11.03
N SER A 202 1.85 9.26 11.79
CA SER A 202 2.70 8.97 12.93
C SER A 202 3.57 7.72 12.77
N ASP A 203 3.62 7.14 11.56
CA ASP A 203 4.40 5.93 11.29
C ASP A 203 5.42 6.13 10.16
N LEU A 204 6.25 7.16 10.30
CA LEU A 204 7.28 7.50 9.31
C LEU A 204 8.38 6.44 9.17
N LYS A 205 8.52 5.53 10.15
CA LYS A 205 9.43 4.39 10.03
C LYS A 205 8.93 3.38 8.99
N LYS A 206 7.61 3.25 8.87
CA LYS A 206 6.98 2.30 7.95
C LYS A 206 6.85 2.86 6.55
N SER A 207 6.51 4.15 6.40
CA SER A 207 6.33 4.78 5.10
C SER A 207 6.94 6.19 5.06
N ARG A 208 7.69 6.47 4.01
CA ARG A 208 8.27 7.79 3.71
C ARG A 208 7.60 8.43 2.50
N GLN A 209 6.57 7.81 1.93
CA GLN A 209 5.72 8.45 0.95
C GLN A 209 4.27 8.39 1.39
N LEU A 210 3.63 9.54 1.34
CA LEU A 210 2.24 9.74 1.71
C LEU A 210 1.49 10.18 0.46
N PHE A 211 0.24 9.74 0.34
CA PHE A 211 -0.59 9.99 -0.83
C PHE A 211 -1.90 10.62 -0.37
N VAL A 212 -2.21 11.79 -0.89
CA VAL A 212 -3.45 12.51 -0.63
C VAL A 212 -4.11 12.90 -1.95
N ARG A 213 -5.41 13.08 -1.94
CA ARG A 213 -6.17 13.38 -3.16
C ARG A 213 -7.30 14.36 -2.89
N ASP A 214 -7.56 15.26 -3.84
CA ASP A 214 -8.65 16.24 -3.83
C ASP A 214 -8.93 16.79 -2.44
N THR A 215 -10.14 16.59 -1.91
CA THR A 215 -10.58 17.02 -0.57
C THR A 215 -10.70 15.87 0.43
N ASP A 216 -10.22 14.69 0.07
CA ASP A 216 -10.25 13.51 0.94
C ASP A 216 -9.39 13.74 2.20
N PRO A 217 -9.95 13.60 3.42
CA PRO A 217 -9.21 13.86 4.67
C PRO A 217 -8.26 12.72 5.07
N THR A 218 -8.20 11.65 4.30
CA THR A 218 -7.37 10.47 4.62
C THR A 218 -5.97 10.61 4.05
N VAL A 219 -4.96 10.24 4.84
CA VAL A 219 -3.58 10.02 4.37
C VAL A 219 -3.43 8.56 3.99
N TYR A 220 -3.06 8.32 2.74
CA TYR A 220 -2.80 6.97 2.24
C TYR A 220 -1.30 6.71 2.14
N THR A 221 -0.92 5.44 2.20
CA THR A 221 0.47 5.00 2.10
C THR A 221 0.78 4.30 0.78
N ASN A 222 -0.14 4.39 -0.18
CA ASN A 222 0.01 3.80 -1.51
C ASN A 222 -0.66 4.69 -2.56
N PRO A 223 -0.21 4.62 -3.83
CA PRO A 223 -0.73 5.49 -4.89
C PRO A 223 -2.10 5.04 -5.44
N TYR A 224 -2.68 3.98 -4.91
CA TYR A 224 -3.99 3.47 -5.32
C TYR A 224 -5.10 3.89 -4.36
N PHE A 225 -4.76 4.65 -3.32
CA PHE A 225 -5.71 5.17 -2.32
C PHE A 225 -6.54 4.06 -1.68
N VAL A 226 -5.86 2.96 -1.33
CA VAL A 226 -6.43 1.84 -0.59
C VAL A 226 -6.03 2.00 0.87
N LYS A 227 -7.01 1.88 1.77
CA LYS A 227 -6.72 1.95 3.21
C LYS A 227 -5.88 0.77 3.65
N ASP A 228 -5.01 0.98 4.64
CA ASP A 228 -4.12 -0.06 5.18
C ASP A 228 -4.89 -1.17 5.89
N VAL A 229 -6.14 -0.94 6.27
CA VAL A 229 -6.99 -1.90 6.95
C VAL A 229 -7.62 -2.83 5.92
N ARG A 230 -7.22 -4.10 5.94
CA ARG A 230 -7.78 -5.13 5.05
C ARG A 230 -8.27 -6.31 5.88
N LEU A 231 -9.40 -6.87 5.44
CA LEU A 231 -9.95 -8.07 6.04
C LEU A 231 -9.17 -9.30 5.57
N THR A 232 -8.62 -10.08 6.52
CA THR A 232 -7.81 -11.27 6.22
C THR A 232 -8.50 -12.58 6.60
N GLY A 233 -9.57 -12.53 7.39
CA GLY A 233 -10.29 -13.72 7.79
C GLY A 233 -11.58 -13.42 8.53
N ALA A 234 -12.46 -14.40 8.53
CA ALA A 234 -13.73 -14.33 9.27
C ALA A 234 -14.06 -15.73 9.82
N GLN A 235 -14.51 -15.78 11.07
CA GLN A 235 -14.92 -17.01 11.72
C GLN A 235 -16.18 -16.78 12.54
N GLN A 236 -17.21 -17.56 12.29
CA GLN A 236 -18.44 -17.49 13.09
C GLN A 236 -18.22 -18.10 14.44
N LEU A 237 -18.53 -17.35 15.52
CA LEU A 237 -18.41 -17.80 16.90
C LEU A 237 -19.75 -18.27 17.46
N SER A 238 -20.85 -17.64 17.04
CA SER A 238 -22.21 -17.93 17.52
C SER A 238 -23.23 -17.37 16.53
N PRO A 239 -24.53 -17.63 16.71
CA PRO A 239 -25.56 -17.02 15.86
C PRO A 239 -25.61 -15.48 15.92
N SER A 240 -24.94 -14.87 16.86
CA SER A 240 -24.91 -13.40 17.00
C SER A 240 -23.53 -12.78 16.82
N LYS A 241 -22.46 -13.57 16.65
CA LYS A 241 -21.09 -13.06 16.64
C LYS A 241 -20.21 -13.71 15.58
N ILE A 242 -19.48 -12.86 14.85
CA ILE A 242 -18.43 -13.26 13.90
C ILE A 242 -17.13 -12.59 14.35
N GLU A 243 -16.06 -13.37 14.44
CA GLU A 243 -14.72 -12.84 14.64
C GLU A 243 -14.11 -12.50 13.28
N LEU A 244 -13.60 -11.28 13.14
CA LEU A 244 -12.91 -10.81 11.95
C LEU A 244 -11.43 -10.60 12.25
N SER A 245 -10.58 -10.92 11.29
CA SER A 245 -9.15 -10.66 11.35
C SER A 245 -8.77 -9.61 10.31
N PHE A 246 -7.83 -8.72 10.67
CA PHE A 246 -7.41 -7.61 9.83
C PHE A 246 -5.89 -7.55 9.73
N THR A 247 -5.38 -6.83 8.71
CA THR A 247 -3.94 -6.57 8.55
C THR A 247 -3.41 -5.63 9.63
N ASN A 248 -4.21 -4.65 10.03
CA ASN A 248 -3.85 -3.63 10.99
C ASN A 248 -5.12 -2.98 11.54
N LEU A 249 -5.10 -2.61 12.82
CA LEU A 249 -6.19 -1.88 13.47
C LEU A 249 -5.69 -0.66 14.26
N ASP A 250 -4.42 -0.29 14.11
CA ASP A 250 -3.85 0.87 14.79
C ASP A 250 -4.52 2.16 14.29
N GLU A 251 -4.96 3.00 15.24
CA GLU A 251 -5.61 4.29 14.97
C GLU A 251 -6.85 4.21 14.08
N VAL A 252 -7.53 3.05 14.08
CA VAL A 252 -8.74 2.82 13.29
C VAL A 252 -9.96 2.82 14.21
N SER A 253 -11.02 3.51 13.82
CA SER A 253 -12.29 3.47 14.55
C SER A 253 -13.21 2.37 14.02
N SER A 254 -14.02 1.79 14.90
CA SER A 254 -15.04 0.84 14.49
C SER A 254 -16.07 1.45 13.53
N GLU A 255 -16.37 2.73 13.67
CA GLU A 255 -17.28 3.45 12.77
C GLU A 255 -16.76 3.49 11.35
N ASP A 256 -15.46 3.76 11.16
CA ASP A 256 -14.85 3.79 9.83
C ASP A 256 -14.89 2.42 9.16
N ILE A 257 -14.64 1.35 9.90
CA ILE A 257 -14.71 -0.01 9.37
C ILE A 257 -16.16 -0.35 9.01
N LEU A 258 -17.11 -0.07 9.91
CA LEU A 258 -18.54 -0.40 9.69
C LEU A 258 -19.11 0.24 8.42
N LYS A 259 -18.65 1.41 8.04
CA LYS A 259 -19.09 2.08 6.79
C LYS A 259 -18.83 1.23 5.55
N ASP A 260 -17.73 0.49 5.53
CA ASP A 260 -17.28 -0.29 4.38
C ASP A 260 -17.48 -1.79 4.56
N LEU A 261 -18.01 -2.23 5.71
CA LEU A 261 -18.21 -3.63 6.03
C LEU A 261 -19.61 -4.08 5.61
N LYS A 262 -19.66 -5.19 4.87
CA LYS A 262 -20.91 -5.83 4.43
C LYS A 262 -20.93 -7.28 4.81
N VAL A 263 -22.09 -7.74 5.30
CA VAL A 263 -22.37 -9.16 5.48
C VAL A 263 -23.62 -9.51 4.70
N THR A 264 -23.52 -10.56 3.89
CA THR A 264 -24.66 -11.11 3.15
C THR A 264 -24.90 -12.54 3.57
N ASP A 265 -26.16 -12.97 3.54
CA ASP A 265 -26.55 -14.35 3.82
C ASP A 265 -26.45 -15.26 2.58
N LYS A 266 -26.89 -16.51 2.69
CA LYS A 266 -26.86 -17.49 1.61
C LYS A 266 -27.59 -17.05 0.35
N ASP A 267 -28.61 -16.19 0.48
CA ASP A 267 -29.43 -15.70 -0.62
C ASP A 267 -28.98 -14.33 -1.14
N GLY A 268 -27.84 -13.82 -0.63
CA GLY A 268 -27.30 -12.53 -1.00
C GLY A 268 -27.96 -11.33 -0.32
N ASN A 269 -28.83 -11.57 0.66
CA ASN A 269 -29.48 -10.49 1.40
C ASN A 269 -28.53 -9.88 2.42
N SER A 270 -28.55 -8.54 2.53
CA SER A 270 -27.73 -7.82 3.52
C SER A 270 -28.20 -8.09 4.94
N VAL A 271 -27.26 -8.33 5.83
CA VAL A 271 -27.50 -8.51 7.26
C VAL A 271 -27.22 -7.19 7.96
N THR A 272 -28.14 -6.77 8.83
CA THR A 272 -27.94 -5.57 9.65
C THR A 272 -26.88 -5.82 10.72
N LEU A 273 -25.84 -4.97 10.73
CA LEU A 273 -24.75 -5.04 11.69
C LEU A 273 -25.07 -4.14 12.89
N LYS A 274 -24.86 -4.67 14.10
CA LYS A 274 -25.22 -3.96 15.34
C LYS A 274 -24.03 -3.26 16.00
N GLN A 275 -22.88 -3.94 16.07
CA GLN A 275 -21.74 -3.48 16.80
C GLN A 275 -20.45 -4.14 16.28
N LEU A 276 -19.35 -3.39 16.34
CA LEU A 276 -18.01 -3.92 16.03
C LEU A 276 -17.07 -3.51 17.15
N ASP A 277 -16.55 -4.49 17.87
CA ASP A 277 -15.57 -4.30 18.94
C ASP A 277 -14.18 -4.66 18.43
N LEU A 278 -13.24 -3.72 18.52
CA LEU A 278 -11.89 -3.88 18.00
C LEU A 278 -10.90 -4.28 19.07
N ASP A 279 -10.00 -5.19 18.74
CA ASP A 279 -8.80 -5.52 19.51
C ASP A 279 -7.57 -5.28 18.63
N ALA A 280 -6.95 -4.11 18.78
CA ALA A 280 -5.83 -3.69 17.97
C ALA A 280 -4.59 -4.57 18.14
N LYS A 281 -4.34 -5.08 19.37
CA LYS A 281 -3.19 -5.94 19.65
C LYS A 281 -3.26 -7.26 18.90
N LEU A 282 -4.45 -7.86 18.87
CA LEU A 282 -4.69 -9.13 18.19
C LEU A 282 -5.01 -8.96 16.71
N LYS A 283 -5.18 -7.72 16.22
CA LYS A 283 -5.65 -7.40 14.86
C LYS A 283 -6.95 -8.10 14.53
N LYS A 284 -7.82 -8.19 15.52
CA LYS A 284 -9.11 -8.88 15.45
C LYS A 284 -10.23 -7.98 15.92
N SER A 285 -11.45 -8.33 15.52
CA SER A 285 -12.66 -7.69 16.01
C SER A 285 -13.76 -8.71 16.22
N THR A 286 -14.75 -8.33 17.02
CA THR A 286 -15.99 -9.09 17.19
C THR A 286 -17.13 -8.29 16.59
N LEU A 287 -17.75 -8.84 15.54
CA LEU A 287 -18.91 -8.26 14.88
C LEU A 287 -20.17 -8.89 15.46
N THR A 288 -21.07 -8.06 15.96
CA THR A 288 -22.36 -8.49 16.49
C THR A 288 -23.45 -8.21 15.46
N GLY A 289 -24.31 -9.18 15.23
CA GLY A 289 -25.42 -9.09 14.30
C GLY A 289 -26.34 -10.32 14.41
N ASP A 290 -27.22 -10.49 13.45
CA ASP A 290 -28.11 -11.66 13.36
C ASP A 290 -27.57 -12.62 12.29
N PHE A 291 -26.84 -13.65 12.75
CA PHE A 291 -26.18 -14.64 11.91
C PHE A 291 -26.76 -16.04 12.14
N ALA A 292 -28.09 -16.16 12.07
CA ALA A 292 -28.81 -17.41 12.29
C ALA A 292 -28.29 -18.54 11.38
N ALA A 293 -28.20 -19.76 11.94
CA ALA A 293 -27.64 -20.93 11.25
C ALA A 293 -28.45 -21.30 9.98
N GLU A 294 -29.73 -21.03 9.95
CA GLU A 294 -30.60 -21.32 8.81
C GLU A 294 -30.28 -20.54 7.55
N ASN A 295 -29.55 -19.41 7.68
CA ASN A 295 -29.18 -18.53 6.58
C ASN A 295 -27.68 -18.63 6.19
N LEU A 296 -26.97 -19.63 6.72
CA LEU A 296 -25.58 -19.93 6.33
C LEU A 296 -25.49 -20.37 4.86
N PRO A 297 -24.38 -20.09 4.15
CA PRO A 297 -23.20 -19.38 4.62
C PRO A 297 -23.35 -17.85 4.55
N TYR A 298 -22.62 -17.15 5.41
CA TYR A 298 -22.49 -15.71 5.35
C TYR A 298 -21.19 -15.32 4.64
N LYS A 299 -21.27 -14.24 3.86
CA LYS A 299 -20.11 -13.66 3.20
C LYS A 299 -19.83 -12.29 3.81
N VAL A 300 -18.59 -12.08 4.23
CA VAL A 300 -18.12 -10.80 4.79
C VAL A 300 -17.19 -10.14 3.80
N THR A 301 -17.45 -8.88 3.49
CA THR A 301 -16.59 -8.06 2.62
C THR A 301 -16.30 -6.73 3.29
N LEU A 302 -15.08 -6.20 3.05
CA LEU A 302 -14.67 -4.87 3.47
C LEU A 302 -14.29 -4.08 2.23
N GLY A 303 -15.10 -3.08 1.88
CA GLY A 303 -14.92 -2.31 0.65
C GLY A 303 -15.01 -3.21 -0.59
N SER A 304 -13.96 -3.18 -1.41
CA SER A 304 -13.83 -4.04 -2.60
C SER A 304 -13.24 -5.41 -2.29
N ASP A 305 -12.87 -5.64 -1.07
CA ASP A 305 -12.29 -6.90 -0.62
C ASP A 305 -13.39 -7.84 -0.12
#